data_0c258de1a5849091d877fb876246877a
#
_entry.id   0c258de1a5849091d877fb876246877a
#
_cell.length_a   1.000
_cell.length_b   1.000
_cell.length_c   1.000
_cell.angle_alpha   90.00
_cell.angle_beta   90.00
_cell.angle_gamma   90.00
#
_symmetry.space_group_name_H-M   'P 1'
#
loop_
_entity.id
_entity.type
_entity.pdbx_description
1 polymer ?
#
loop_
_entity_poly.entity_id
_entity_poly.type
_entity_poly.pdbx_seq_one_letter_code
_entity_poly.pdbx_strand_id
1 'polypeptide(L)'
;MRARLGRLPVAMLLIVCGAAFCSSGAGAANLDEACGGPTGITCNSALWCQKAEGQCALADAPGKCDKPPAFCMRVSRPVCGCNGKTYANDCERQRVKVQFDHTGACPKEPKAKEPKTKKK
;
A
#
# COMPACT_ATOMS: atom_id res chain seq x y z
N MET A 1 -56.45 29.89 -56.14
CA MET A 1 -55.24 30.31 -55.46
C MET A 1 -54.91 29.24 -54.49
N ARG A 2 -53.88 28.44 -54.74
CA ARG A 2 -53.51 27.27 -53.93
C ARG A 2 -52.21 27.59 -53.24
N ALA A 3 -52.23 27.73 -51.90
CA ALA A 3 -51.06 27.85 -51.06
C ALA A 3 -50.41 26.48 -50.86
N ARG A 4 -49.19 26.34 -51.30
CA ARG A 4 -48.39 25.15 -51.06
C ARG A 4 -47.67 25.29 -49.72
N LEU A 5 -48.05 24.48 -48.73
CA LEU A 5 -47.30 24.33 -47.50
C LEU A 5 -45.98 23.58 -47.80
N GLY A 6 -44.87 24.27 -47.62
CA GLY A 6 -43.58 23.70 -47.69
C GLY A 6 -43.32 22.83 -46.42
N ARG A 7 -43.07 21.57 -46.65
CA ARG A 7 -42.58 20.66 -45.59
C ARG A 7 -41.12 20.96 -45.33
N LEU A 8 -40.82 21.40 -44.11
CA LEU A 8 -39.47 21.47 -43.58
C LEU A 8 -39.04 20.06 -43.15
N PRO A 9 -37.86 19.60 -43.54
CA PRO A 9 -37.33 18.36 -43.03
C PRO A 9 -36.82 18.58 -41.60
N VAL A 10 -37.36 17.81 -40.66
CA VAL A 10 -36.83 17.69 -39.30
C VAL A 10 -35.46 17.02 -39.38
N ALA A 11 -34.42 17.81 -39.32
CA ALA A 11 -33.07 17.30 -39.16
C ALA A 11 -32.96 16.69 -37.76
N MET A 12 -32.99 15.35 -37.73
CA MET A 12 -32.80 14.56 -36.52
C MET A 12 -31.32 14.63 -36.12
N LEU A 13 -31.03 15.54 -35.18
CA LEU A 13 -29.71 15.71 -34.62
C LEU A 13 -29.42 14.52 -33.68
N LEU A 14 -28.81 13.48 -34.22
CA LEU A 14 -28.26 12.37 -33.39
C LEU A 14 -27.07 12.89 -32.59
N ILE A 15 -27.34 13.27 -31.36
CA ILE A 15 -26.28 13.50 -30.35
C ILE A 15 -25.71 12.13 -29.99
N VAL A 16 -24.62 11.77 -30.65
CA VAL A 16 -23.78 10.64 -30.23
C VAL A 16 -23.09 11.06 -28.94
N CYS A 17 -23.73 10.74 -27.82
CA CYS A 17 -23.12 10.85 -26.51
C CYS A 17 -22.02 9.79 -26.43
N GLY A 18 -20.80 10.15 -26.81
CA GLY A 18 -19.61 9.34 -26.64
C GLY A 18 -19.38 9.15 -25.15
N ALA A 19 -19.81 8.01 -24.63
CA ALA A 19 -19.40 7.55 -23.30
C ALA A 19 -17.88 7.34 -23.36
N ALA A 20 -17.14 8.37 -22.94
CA ALA A 20 -15.75 8.20 -22.58
C ALA A 20 -15.72 7.26 -21.37
N PHE A 21 -15.54 5.99 -21.62
CA PHE A 21 -15.12 5.04 -20.59
C PHE A 21 -13.75 5.52 -20.10
N CYS A 22 -13.73 6.32 -19.06
CA CYS A 22 -12.56 6.46 -18.23
C CYS A 22 -12.28 5.09 -17.63
N SER A 23 -11.50 4.28 -18.34
CA SER A 23 -10.84 3.14 -17.77
C SER A 23 -9.90 3.71 -16.71
N SER A 24 -10.38 3.81 -15.47
CA SER A 24 -9.52 3.94 -14.31
C SER A 24 -8.74 2.64 -14.22
N GLY A 25 -7.69 2.53 -15.02
CA GLY A 25 -6.69 1.50 -14.83
C GLY A 25 -6.20 1.68 -13.40
N ALA A 26 -6.37 0.67 -12.56
CA ALA A 26 -5.74 0.62 -11.25
C ALA A 26 -4.23 0.53 -11.49
N GLY A 27 -3.62 1.67 -11.80
CA GLY A 27 -2.18 1.83 -11.92
C GLY A 27 -1.55 1.63 -10.55
N ALA A 28 -0.35 1.06 -10.52
CA ALA A 28 0.42 1.01 -9.29
C ALA A 28 0.74 2.45 -8.81
N ALA A 29 0.65 2.67 -7.50
CA ALA A 29 0.89 3.98 -6.90
C ALA A 29 2.37 4.38 -6.96
N ASN A 30 2.62 5.66 -7.15
CA ASN A 30 3.95 6.24 -7.21
C ASN A 30 4.46 6.61 -5.81
N LEU A 31 5.69 7.15 -5.76
CA LEU A 31 6.28 7.64 -4.53
C LEU A 31 5.34 8.67 -3.85
N ASP A 32 5.21 8.57 -2.54
CA ASP A 32 4.33 9.39 -1.68
C ASP A 32 2.82 9.24 -1.93
N GLU A 33 2.39 8.45 -2.88
CA GLU A 33 0.97 8.17 -3.08
C GLU A 33 0.44 7.16 -2.06
N ALA A 34 -0.86 7.23 -1.82
CA ALA A 34 -1.54 6.30 -0.91
C ALA A 34 -1.53 4.88 -1.47
N CYS A 35 -1.37 3.91 -0.57
CA CYS A 35 -1.37 2.49 -0.89
C CYS A 35 -2.06 1.66 0.20
N GLY A 36 -2.31 0.41 -0.07
CA GLY A 36 -3.05 -0.47 0.84
C GLY A 36 -4.49 -0.04 1.02
N GLY A 37 -5.00 -0.14 2.22
CA GLY A 37 -6.39 0.16 2.52
C GLY A 37 -7.37 -0.85 1.91
N PRO A 38 -8.69 -0.58 2.02
CA PRO A 38 -9.73 -1.48 1.51
C PRO A 38 -9.67 -1.71 -0.01
N THR A 39 -9.08 -0.76 -0.74
CA THR A 39 -8.91 -0.84 -2.20
C THR A 39 -7.70 -1.66 -2.63
N GLY A 40 -6.81 -2.00 -1.71
CA GLY A 40 -5.63 -2.83 -1.97
C GLY A 40 -4.66 -2.24 -3.00
N ILE A 41 -4.56 -0.90 -3.09
CA ILE A 41 -3.66 -0.24 -4.05
C ILE A 41 -2.22 -0.65 -3.75
N THR A 42 -1.53 -1.15 -4.76
CA THR A 42 -0.12 -1.56 -4.68
C THR A 42 0.80 -0.45 -5.16
N CYS A 43 2.00 -0.40 -4.65
CA CYS A 43 3.04 0.51 -5.12
C CYS A 43 3.74 -0.03 -6.37
N ASN A 44 4.36 0.88 -7.16
CA ASN A 44 5.27 0.52 -8.23
C ASN A 44 6.38 -0.44 -7.73
N SER A 45 6.91 -1.27 -8.60
CA SER A 45 7.84 -2.37 -8.27
C SER A 45 9.09 -1.97 -7.48
N ALA A 46 9.58 -0.73 -7.65
CA ALA A 46 10.73 -0.20 -6.92
C ALA A 46 10.39 0.34 -5.52
N LEU A 47 9.09 0.47 -5.22
CA LEU A 47 8.56 1.03 -3.98
C LEU A 47 7.96 -0.06 -3.10
N TRP A 48 7.57 0.33 -1.90
CA TRP A 48 6.81 -0.53 -0.99
C TRP A 48 5.80 0.30 -0.20
N CYS A 49 4.71 -0.32 0.20
CA CYS A 49 3.67 0.35 0.97
C CYS A 49 4.06 0.37 2.44
N GLN A 50 4.49 1.54 2.93
CA GLN A 50 4.81 1.74 4.34
C GLN A 50 3.56 2.17 5.09
N LYS A 51 3.12 1.35 6.03
CA LYS A 51 1.98 1.60 6.90
C LYS A 51 2.38 2.44 8.11
N ALA A 52 1.40 3.02 8.81
CA ALA A 52 1.66 3.71 10.07
C ALA A 52 2.11 2.74 11.16
N GLU A 53 2.73 3.31 12.20
CA GLU A 53 3.23 2.57 13.36
C GLU A 53 2.14 1.75 14.06
N GLY A 54 2.49 0.55 14.52
CA GLY A 54 1.61 -0.29 15.32
C GLY A 54 0.46 -0.95 14.54
N GLN A 55 0.43 -0.85 13.22
CA GLN A 55 -0.63 -1.44 12.39
C GLN A 55 -0.33 -2.86 11.90
N CYS A 56 0.49 -3.60 12.62
CA CYS A 56 0.91 -4.96 12.25
C CYS A 56 -0.26 -5.94 12.06
N ALA A 57 -1.29 -5.82 12.90
CA ALA A 57 -2.44 -6.71 12.89
C ALA A 57 -3.48 -6.36 11.82
N LEU A 58 -3.38 -5.19 11.20
CA LEU A 58 -4.34 -4.71 10.20
C LEU A 58 -3.87 -5.05 8.79
N ALA A 59 -4.45 -6.07 8.19
CA ALA A 59 -4.13 -6.48 6.82
C ALA A 59 -4.36 -5.33 5.82
N ASP A 60 -5.49 -4.63 5.97
CA ASP A 60 -5.94 -3.56 5.09
C ASP A 60 -5.56 -2.16 5.59
N ALA A 61 -4.50 -2.05 6.40
CA ALA A 61 -4.06 -0.74 6.86
C ALA A 61 -3.59 0.12 5.68
N PRO A 62 -4.03 1.39 5.63
CA PRO A 62 -3.54 2.33 4.62
C PRO A 62 -2.08 2.70 4.90
N GLY A 63 -1.36 3.04 3.85
CA GLY A 63 0.03 3.47 3.92
C GLY A 63 0.36 4.45 2.79
N LYS A 64 1.65 4.72 2.66
CA LYS A 64 2.22 5.51 1.57
C LYS A 64 3.30 4.71 0.87
N CYS A 65 3.40 4.87 -0.43
CA CYS A 65 4.46 4.27 -1.21
C CYS A 65 5.78 4.99 -0.94
N ASP A 66 6.77 4.25 -0.47
CA ASP A 66 8.08 4.76 -0.14
C ASP A 66 9.19 3.93 -0.80
N LYS A 67 10.35 4.55 -0.95
CA LYS A 67 11.52 3.90 -1.53
C LYS A 67 12.38 3.30 -0.43
N PRO A 68 12.65 1.99 -0.45
CA PRO A 68 13.56 1.40 0.52
C PRO A 68 14.95 2.06 0.41
N PRO A 69 15.59 2.44 1.53
CA PRO A 69 16.91 3.01 1.51
C PRO A 69 17.94 2.01 0.98
N ALA A 70 18.85 2.47 0.12
CA ALA A 70 19.94 1.64 -0.40
C ALA A 70 21.04 1.42 0.65
N PHE A 71 21.30 2.44 1.47
CA PHE A 71 22.32 2.43 2.50
C PHE A 71 21.74 2.89 3.84
N CYS A 72 22.24 2.31 4.91
CA CYS A 72 21.89 2.70 6.27
C CYS A 72 23.16 3.04 7.05
N MET A 73 23.08 4.13 7.81
CA MET A 73 24.14 4.48 8.74
C MET A 73 24.15 3.47 9.90
N ARG A 74 25.34 3.14 10.39
CA ARG A 74 25.51 2.23 11.55
C ARG A 74 25.21 2.98 12.86
N VAL A 75 23.96 3.31 13.08
CA VAL A 75 23.46 3.93 14.29
C VAL A 75 22.64 2.90 15.06
N SER A 76 22.91 2.78 16.37
CA SER A 76 22.13 1.89 17.23
C SER A 76 20.94 2.61 17.82
N ARG A 77 19.79 2.45 17.17
CA ARG A 77 18.46 2.89 17.64
C ARG A 77 17.47 1.78 17.35
N PRO A 78 17.45 0.72 18.18
CA PRO A 78 16.69 -0.47 17.86
C PRO A 78 15.20 -0.18 17.70
N VAL A 79 14.62 -0.89 16.75
CA VAL A 79 13.17 -0.88 16.47
C VAL A 79 12.67 -2.31 16.29
N CYS A 80 11.42 -2.52 16.65
CA CYS A 80 10.76 -3.80 16.40
C CYS A 80 9.99 -3.73 15.08
N GLY A 81 10.16 -4.74 14.24
CA GLY A 81 9.36 -4.91 13.04
C GLY A 81 8.13 -5.78 13.29
N CYS A 82 7.10 -5.62 12.45
CA CYS A 82 5.88 -6.44 12.51
C CYS A 82 6.11 -7.95 12.31
N ASN A 83 7.30 -8.33 11.90
CA ASN A 83 7.74 -9.74 11.81
C ASN A 83 8.35 -10.28 13.11
N GLY A 84 8.30 -9.53 14.21
CA GLY A 84 8.86 -9.90 15.51
C GLY A 84 10.38 -9.83 15.59
N LYS A 85 11.05 -9.26 14.59
CA LYS A 85 12.51 -9.10 14.60
C LYS A 85 12.93 -7.70 15.04
N THR A 86 13.95 -7.63 15.86
CA THR A 86 14.62 -6.39 16.23
C THR A 86 15.62 -6.00 15.14
N TYR A 87 15.54 -4.79 14.67
CA TYR A 87 16.48 -4.16 13.73
C TYR A 87 17.36 -3.15 14.46
N ALA A 88 18.61 -2.99 14.03
CA ALA A 88 19.54 -2.06 14.64
C ALA A 88 19.07 -0.62 14.58
N ASN A 89 18.31 -0.27 13.56
CA ASN A 89 17.65 1.02 13.39
C ASN A 89 16.51 0.90 12.36
N ASP A 90 15.71 1.95 12.26
CA ASP A 90 14.56 1.99 11.36
C ASP A 90 14.95 1.88 9.88
N CYS A 91 16.08 2.44 9.49
CA CYS A 91 16.58 2.34 8.13
C CYS A 91 16.83 0.88 7.71
N GLU A 92 17.44 0.07 8.58
CA GLU A 92 17.68 -1.35 8.32
C GLU A 92 16.38 -2.14 8.18
N ARG A 93 15.34 -1.77 8.95
CA ARG A 93 14.01 -2.35 8.83
C ARG A 93 13.36 -2.00 7.48
N GLN A 94 13.41 -0.72 7.09
CA GLN A 94 12.85 -0.24 5.82
C GLN A 94 13.55 -0.86 4.61
N ARG A 95 14.86 -1.05 4.69
CA ARG A 95 15.66 -1.69 3.61
C ARG A 95 15.15 -3.08 3.25
N VAL A 96 14.63 -3.81 4.23
CA VAL A 96 14.04 -5.15 4.03
C VAL A 96 12.52 -5.12 3.92
N LYS A 97 11.92 -3.93 3.77
CA LYS A 97 10.47 -3.72 3.56
C LYS A 97 9.58 -4.33 4.65
N VAL A 98 10.01 -4.29 5.88
CA VAL A 98 9.23 -4.77 7.04
C VAL A 98 8.48 -3.60 7.67
N GLN A 99 7.20 -3.79 8.00
CA GLN A 99 6.40 -2.78 8.66
C GLN A 99 6.91 -2.48 10.07
N PHE A 100 6.73 -1.24 10.51
CA PHE A 100 7.16 -0.77 11.81
C PHE A 100 6.12 -1.12 12.88
N ASP A 101 6.54 -1.76 13.94
CA ASP A 101 5.69 -2.05 15.09
C ASP A 101 5.85 -0.97 16.17
N HIS A 102 7.03 -0.90 16.79
CA HIS A 102 7.32 0.10 17.82
C HIS A 102 8.82 0.39 17.94
N THR A 103 9.13 1.49 18.60
CA THR A 103 10.49 1.87 18.97
C THR A 103 11.02 0.95 20.06
N GLY A 104 12.30 0.61 19.99
CA GLY A 104 12.95 -0.33 20.90
C GLY A 104 12.98 -1.75 20.35
N ALA A 105 13.68 -2.63 21.08
CA ALA A 105 13.77 -4.04 20.70
C ALA A 105 12.43 -4.75 20.88
N CYS A 106 12.16 -5.73 20.01
CA CYS A 106 11.03 -6.62 20.22
C CYS A 106 11.14 -7.36 21.56
N PRO A 107 10.02 -7.62 22.24
CA PRO A 107 10.01 -8.49 23.41
C PRO A 107 10.62 -9.85 23.02
N LYS A 108 11.56 -10.33 23.81
CA LYS A 108 12.06 -11.69 23.63
C LYS A 108 10.91 -12.63 23.92
N GLU A 109 10.51 -13.43 22.95
CA GLU A 109 9.60 -14.55 23.24
C GLU A 109 10.15 -15.32 24.44
N PRO A 110 9.30 -15.63 25.45
CA PRO A 110 9.73 -16.52 26.52
C PRO A 110 10.15 -17.84 25.86
N LYS A 111 11.45 -18.17 25.94
CA LYS A 111 11.94 -19.45 25.44
C LYS A 111 11.01 -20.52 25.99
N ALA A 112 10.28 -21.19 25.12
CA ALA A 112 9.49 -22.36 25.51
C ALA A 112 10.42 -23.24 26.35
N LYS A 113 10.03 -23.49 27.62
CA LYS A 113 10.80 -24.35 28.50
C LYS A 113 10.91 -25.72 27.82
N GLU A 114 12.08 -26.02 27.35
CA GLU A 114 12.41 -27.31 26.80
C GLU A 114 12.04 -28.38 27.85
N PRO A 115 11.18 -29.34 27.52
CA PRO A 115 10.78 -30.35 28.49
C PRO A 115 12.03 -31.10 28.91
N LYS A 116 12.43 -30.97 30.18
CA LYS A 116 13.49 -31.75 30.76
C LYS A 116 13.09 -33.22 30.70
N THR A 117 13.53 -33.91 29.69
CA THR A 117 13.49 -35.38 29.65
C THR A 117 14.26 -35.90 30.83
N LYS A 118 13.54 -36.39 31.86
CA LYS A 118 14.13 -37.13 32.92
C LYS A 118 14.69 -38.42 32.33
N LYS A 119 16.00 -38.46 32.20
CA LYS A 119 16.72 -39.71 31.94
C LYS A 119 16.59 -40.58 33.18
N LYS A 120 15.89 -41.70 33.03
CA LYS A 120 15.78 -42.75 34.04
C LYS A 120 16.99 -43.69 33.88
#